data_fab1e233fe547b20c065f05786c2873f
#
_entry.id   fab1e233fe547b20c065f05786c2873f
#
_cell.length_a   1.000
_cell.length_b   1.000
_cell.length_c   1.000
_cell.angle_alpha   90.00
_cell.angle_beta   90.00
_cell.angle_gamma   90.00
#
_symmetry.space_group_name_H-M   'P 1'
#
loop_
_entity.id
_entity.type
_entity.pdbx_description
1 polymer ?
#
loop_
_entity_poly.entity_id
_entity_poly.type
_entity_poly.pdbx_seq_one_letter_code
_entity_poly.pdbx_strand_id
1 'polypeptide(L)'
;MKKLLILCAALTIGSAALAQTDTASKDVIVVEAIFYNGEVIPSATLQTVTITCVMTETQKKRMAEYFKLRNAVYVTYPYARTAGVLLNDITAKSENMSRRERKAYVRSRESELRREFTKPITKMSTFQGKVLMKLINRETGNSCYEIIKDYKGGFMATTYQSVAFFFNTSLKQSYEATGDDVVMERLVKDVQKLYGYSEIAKR
;
A
#
# COMPACT_ATOMS: atom_id res chain seq x y z
N MET A 1 7.77 -18.26 -94.51
CA MET A 1 8.30 -18.81 -93.22
C MET A 1 9.35 -17.90 -92.57
N LYS A 2 10.26 -17.27 -93.31
CA LYS A 2 11.28 -16.37 -92.72
C LYS A 2 10.71 -15.11 -91.99
N LYS A 3 9.60 -14.53 -92.56
CA LYS A 3 8.96 -13.33 -91.95
C LYS A 3 8.21 -13.65 -90.64
N LEU A 4 7.72 -14.87 -90.43
CA LEU A 4 7.05 -15.33 -89.26
C LEU A 4 8.04 -15.57 -88.10
N LEU A 5 9.24 -16.06 -88.38
CA LEU A 5 10.33 -16.25 -87.43
C LEU A 5 10.90 -14.93 -86.92
N ILE A 6 10.97 -13.91 -87.77
CA ILE A 6 11.42 -12.54 -87.31
C ILE A 6 10.38 -11.89 -86.40
N LEU A 7 9.08 -12.10 -86.61
CA LEU A 7 8.01 -11.59 -85.79
C LEU A 7 8.02 -12.24 -84.40
N CYS A 8 8.25 -13.55 -84.33
CA CYS A 8 8.38 -14.26 -83.04
C CYS A 8 9.65 -13.87 -82.29
N ALA A 9 10.78 -13.63 -82.99
CA ALA A 9 11.99 -13.13 -82.29
C ALA A 9 11.87 -11.71 -81.77
N ALA A 10 11.06 -10.84 -82.41
CA ALA A 10 10.79 -9.50 -81.95
C ALA A 10 9.87 -9.46 -80.66
N LEU A 11 8.96 -10.46 -80.58
CA LEU A 11 8.05 -10.54 -79.39
C LEU A 11 8.75 -11.07 -78.15
N THR A 12 9.86 -11.81 -78.27
CA THR A 12 10.59 -12.34 -77.10
C THR A 12 11.57 -11.36 -76.49
N ILE A 13 11.95 -10.32 -77.18
CA ILE A 13 12.87 -9.29 -76.65
C ILE A 13 12.14 -8.23 -75.86
N GLY A 14 10.82 -8.05 -76.03
CA GLY A 14 10.01 -7.08 -75.36
C GLY A 14 9.60 -7.46 -73.91
N SER A 15 9.74 -8.73 -73.53
CA SER A 15 9.32 -9.21 -72.19
C SER A 15 10.44 -9.25 -71.16
N ALA A 16 11.68 -8.89 -71.49
CA ALA A 16 12.83 -8.90 -70.60
C ALA A 16 13.09 -7.52 -69.89
N ALA A 17 12.29 -6.48 -70.19
CA ALA A 17 12.58 -5.12 -69.73
C ALA A 17 11.67 -4.65 -68.61
N LEU A 18 10.81 -5.53 -68.04
CA LEU A 18 9.91 -5.12 -66.88
C LEU A 18 10.24 -5.81 -65.57
N ALA A 19 11.41 -6.43 -65.46
CA ALA A 19 11.75 -7.18 -64.25
C ALA A 19 12.94 -6.57 -63.46
N GLN A 20 13.03 -5.26 -63.35
CA GLN A 20 13.97 -4.62 -62.41
C GLN A 20 13.52 -3.22 -62.06
N THR A 21 12.53 -3.11 -61.18
CA THR A 21 12.40 -2.01 -60.27
C THR A 21 11.91 -2.53 -58.91
N ASP A 22 12.64 -3.47 -58.36
CA ASP A 22 12.71 -3.59 -56.93
C ASP A 22 13.80 -2.62 -56.46
N THR A 23 13.49 -1.34 -56.55
CA THR A 23 14.08 -0.39 -55.63
C THR A 23 13.40 -0.64 -54.30
N ALA A 24 13.86 -1.66 -53.55
CA ALA A 24 13.74 -1.59 -52.10
C ALA A 24 14.35 -0.24 -51.74
N SER A 25 13.52 0.77 -51.63
CA SER A 25 13.83 1.97 -50.87
C SER A 25 14.06 1.46 -49.46
N LYS A 26 15.31 1.15 -49.19
CA LYS A 26 15.77 0.99 -47.83
C LYS A 26 15.43 2.34 -47.21
N ASP A 27 14.28 2.44 -46.55
CA ASP A 27 13.93 3.62 -45.80
C ASP A 27 15.06 3.82 -44.79
N VAL A 28 16.02 4.64 -45.17
CA VAL A 28 17.10 5.02 -44.26
C VAL A 28 16.46 5.94 -43.25
N ILE A 29 16.13 5.37 -42.09
CA ILE A 29 15.64 6.14 -40.97
C ILE A 29 16.85 6.90 -40.40
N VAL A 30 16.90 8.17 -40.69
CA VAL A 30 17.89 9.07 -40.10
C VAL A 30 17.42 9.41 -38.71
N VAL A 31 18.14 8.95 -37.70
CA VAL A 31 17.90 9.26 -36.29
C VAL A 31 18.99 10.19 -35.78
N GLU A 32 18.63 11.09 -34.85
CA GLU A 32 19.62 11.88 -34.13
C GLU A 32 20.56 10.95 -33.35
N ALA A 33 21.84 11.31 -33.27
CA ALA A 33 22.82 10.53 -32.55
C ALA A 33 23.47 11.42 -31.47
N ILE A 34 23.68 10.88 -30.30
CA ILE A 34 24.43 11.53 -29.21
C ILE A 34 25.77 10.85 -29.02
N PHE A 35 26.76 11.62 -28.67
CA PHE A 35 28.10 11.13 -28.36
C PHE A 35 28.19 10.85 -26.87
N TYR A 36 28.33 9.58 -26.49
CA TYR A 36 28.42 9.17 -25.11
C TYR A 36 29.58 8.20 -24.88
N ASN A 37 30.48 8.52 -23.96
CA ASN A 37 31.68 7.73 -23.66
C ASN A 37 32.55 7.34 -24.86
N GLY A 38 32.62 8.21 -25.88
CA GLY A 38 33.43 7.95 -27.09
C GLY A 38 32.72 7.15 -28.18
N GLU A 39 31.47 6.77 -27.98
CA GLU A 39 30.65 6.04 -28.95
C GLU A 39 29.47 6.89 -29.44
N VAL A 40 29.11 6.70 -30.71
CA VAL A 40 27.92 7.33 -31.30
C VAL A 40 26.73 6.44 -31.07
N ILE A 41 25.80 6.88 -30.19
CA ILE A 41 24.59 6.13 -29.86
C ILE A 41 23.39 6.78 -30.56
N PRO A 42 22.59 6.02 -31.34
CA PRO A 42 21.36 6.55 -31.89
C PRO A 42 20.40 6.99 -30.80
N SER A 43 19.88 8.21 -30.91
CA SER A 43 18.93 8.80 -29.97
C SER A 43 17.61 9.06 -30.68
N ALA A 44 16.52 8.69 -30.04
CA ALA A 44 15.19 9.01 -30.53
C ALA A 44 14.34 9.58 -29.40
N THR A 45 13.75 10.73 -29.66
CA THR A 45 12.75 11.29 -28.72
C THR A 45 11.42 10.61 -28.97
N LEU A 46 10.99 9.79 -27.99
CA LEU A 46 9.69 9.13 -28.05
C LEU A 46 8.58 10.14 -27.77
N GLN A 47 7.50 10.04 -28.54
CA GLN A 47 6.31 10.84 -28.26
C GLN A 47 5.69 10.41 -26.93
N THR A 48 5.29 11.41 -26.13
CA THR A 48 4.60 11.16 -24.87
C THR A 48 3.23 10.54 -25.15
N VAL A 49 3.04 9.29 -24.74
CA VAL A 49 1.74 8.62 -24.80
C VAL A 49 0.98 8.93 -23.51
N THR A 50 -0.07 9.73 -23.60
CA THR A 50 -0.96 10.00 -22.49
C THR A 50 -2.07 8.94 -22.46
N ILE A 51 -2.00 8.06 -21.45
CA ILE A 51 -3.05 7.07 -21.21
C ILE A 51 -4.10 7.70 -20.28
N THR A 52 -5.26 8.05 -20.83
CA THR A 52 -6.40 8.54 -20.06
C THR A 52 -7.36 7.39 -19.79
N CYS A 53 -7.55 7.07 -18.52
CA CYS A 53 -8.57 6.09 -18.11
C CYS A 53 -9.78 6.84 -17.55
N VAL A 54 -10.94 6.70 -18.19
CA VAL A 54 -12.20 7.20 -17.66
C VAL A 54 -12.72 6.20 -16.64
N MET A 55 -12.61 6.55 -15.36
CA MET A 55 -13.11 5.71 -14.29
C MET A 55 -14.63 5.74 -14.21
N THR A 56 -15.23 4.56 -14.05
CA THR A 56 -16.65 4.45 -13.73
C THR A 56 -16.93 5.00 -12.31
N GLU A 57 -18.17 5.37 -12.02
CA GLU A 57 -18.55 5.86 -10.67
C GLU A 57 -18.27 4.82 -9.58
N THR A 58 -18.45 3.54 -9.88
CA THR A 58 -18.11 2.44 -8.97
C THR A 58 -16.61 2.39 -8.67
N GLN A 59 -15.77 2.59 -9.69
CA GLN A 59 -14.31 2.62 -9.52
C GLN A 59 -13.86 3.84 -8.72
N LYS A 60 -14.45 5.02 -8.98
CA LYS A 60 -14.19 6.24 -8.21
C LYS A 60 -14.52 6.03 -6.72
N LYS A 61 -15.67 5.43 -6.43
CA LYS A 61 -16.09 5.13 -5.06
C LYS A 61 -15.13 4.19 -4.35
N ARG A 62 -14.75 3.07 -4.99
CA ARG A 62 -13.76 2.13 -4.44
C ARG A 62 -12.40 2.79 -4.19
N MET A 63 -11.97 3.64 -5.10
CA MET A 63 -10.72 4.38 -4.97
C MET A 63 -10.77 5.37 -3.79
N ALA A 64 -11.89 6.08 -3.62
CA ALA A 64 -12.10 6.97 -2.48
C ALA A 64 -12.08 6.21 -1.14
N GLU A 65 -12.72 5.05 -1.07
CA GLU A 65 -12.70 4.17 0.11
C GLU A 65 -11.27 3.67 0.41
N TYR A 66 -10.52 3.26 -0.62
CA TYR A 66 -9.13 2.86 -0.48
C TYR A 66 -8.25 4.00 0.06
N PHE A 67 -8.34 5.21 -0.50
CA PHE A 67 -7.56 6.35 -0.02
C PHE A 67 -7.95 6.77 1.40
N LYS A 68 -9.24 6.68 1.74
CA LYS A 68 -9.71 6.92 3.11
C LYS A 68 -9.09 5.92 4.10
N LEU A 69 -9.07 4.64 3.74
CA LEU A 69 -8.45 3.59 4.56
C LEU A 69 -6.93 3.79 4.63
N ARG A 70 -6.28 4.05 3.50
CA ARG A 70 -4.84 4.32 3.44
C ARG A 70 -4.45 5.46 4.38
N ASN A 71 -5.11 6.60 4.27
CA ASN A 71 -4.85 7.74 5.15
C ASN A 71 -5.06 7.39 6.62
N ALA A 72 -6.14 6.66 6.95
CA ALA A 72 -6.39 6.22 8.31
C ALA A 72 -5.26 5.32 8.84
N VAL A 73 -4.79 4.33 8.06
CA VAL A 73 -3.69 3.44 8.45
C VAL A 73 -2.39 4.22 8.65
N TYR A 74 -2.03 5.10 7.72
CA TYR A 74 -0.81 5.91 7.82
C TYR A 74 -0.77 6.80 9.07
N VAL A 75 -1.92 7.37 9.44
CA VAL A 75 -2.04 8.22 10.63
C VAL A 75 -2.05 7.41 11.91
N THR A 76 -2.71 6.24 11.94
CA THR A 76 -2.98 5.51 13.18
C THR A 76 -1.95 4.43 13.49
N TYR A 77 -1.25 3.89 12.48
CA TYR A 77 -0.31 2.78 12.68
C TYR A 77 0.83 3.10 13.65
N PRO A 78 1.49 4.28 13.62
CA PRO A 78 2.53 4.62 14.61
C PRO A 78 2.01 4.52 16.06
N TYR A 79 0.78 4.97 16.29
CA TYR A 79 0.16 4.87 17.62
C TYR A 79 -0.19 3.43 18.00
N ALA A 80 -0.73 2.65 17.07
CA ALA A 80 -1.01 1.23 17.30
C ALA A 80 0.26 0.47 17.68
N ARG A 81 1.37 0.74 16.98
CA ARG A 81 2.67 0.14 17.26
C ARG A 81 3.19 0.53 18.64
N THR A 82 3.15 1.82 18.99
CA THR A 82 3.58 2.28 20.33
C THR A 82 2.72 1.62 21.42
N ALA A 83 1.40 1.54 21.22
CA ALA A 83 0.52 0.83 22.14
C ALA A 83 0.88 -0.65 22.26
N GLY A 84 1.15 -1.32 21.13
CA GLY A 84 1.56 -2.71 21.10
C GLY A 84 2.85 -2.96 21.89
N VAL A 85 3.88 -2.14 21.71
CA VAL A 85 5.14 -2.24 22.45
C VAL A 85 4.90 -2.07 23.96
N LEU A 86 4.17 -1.04 24.35
CA LEU A 86 3.88 -0.76 25.77
C LEU A 86 3.06 -1.88 26.42
N LEU A 87 2.03 -2.38 25.74
CA LEU A 87 1.18 -3.43 26.26
C LEU A 87 1.92 -4.78 26.37
N ASN A 88 2.73 -5.11 25.38
CA ASN A 88 3.57 -6.31 25.43
C ASN A 88 4.63 -6.23 26.53
N ASP A 89 5.24 -5.06 26.75
CA ASP A 89 6.18 -4.83 27.87
C ASP A 89 5.47 -4.99 29.23
N ILE A 90 4.27 -4.43 29.38
CA ILE A 90 3.46 -4.57 30.59
C ILE A 90 3.11 -6.05 30.82
N THR A 91 2.68 -6.76 29.80
CA THR A 91 2.34 -8.19 29.90
C THR A 91 3.55 -9.00 30.33
N ALA A 92 4.68 -8.85 29.62
CA ALA A 92 5.90 -9.60 29.90
C ALA A 92 6.43 -9.36 31.33
N LYS A 93 6.46 -8.10 31.78
CA LYS A 93 6.95 -7.78 33.12
C LYS A 93 5.99 -8.18 34.24
N SER A 94 4.68 -8.21 33.94
CA SER A 94 3.67 -8.55 34.94
C SER A 94 3.38 -10.04 35.08
N GLU A 95 3.97 -10.89 34.26
CA GLU A 95 3.72 -12.33 34.23
C GLU A 95 4.07 -13.01 35.57
N ASN A 96 5.17 -12.60 36.20
CA ASN A 96 5.66 -13.16 37.46
C ASN A 96 5.29 -12.28 38.68
N MET A 97 4.42 -11.28 38.53
CA MET A 97 4.03 -10.38 39.60
C MET A 97 2.78 -10.87 40.33
N SER A 98 2.72 -10.65 41.62
CA SER A 98 1.47 -10.81 42.38
C SER A 98 0.40 -9.86 41.85
N ARG A 99 -0.88 -10.17 42.08
CA ARG A 99 -2.01 -9.32 41.66
C ARG A 99 -1.88 -7.87 42.12
N ARG A 100 -1.34 -7.63 43.35
CA ARG A 100 -1.12 -6.30 43.91
C ARG A 100 -0.01 -5.54 43.18
N GLU A 101 1.11 -6.19 42.95
CA GLU A 101 2.26 -5.61 42.23
C GLU A 101 1.91 -5.31 40.79
N ARG A 102 1.25 -6.24 40.10
CA ARG A 102 0.74 -6.02 38.73
C ARG A 102 -0.13 -4.78 38.67
N LYS A 103 -1.08 -4.61 39.61
CA LYS A 103 -1.96 -3.42 39.66
C LYS A 103 -1.18 -2.13 39.87
N ALA A 104 -0.17 -2.14 40.74
CA ALA A 104 0.71 -0.99 40.98
C ALA A 104 1.55 -0.66 39.73
N TYR A 105 2.11 -1.67 39.08
CA TYR A 105 2.90 -1.53 37.86
C TYR A 105 2.06 -0.97 36.70
N VAL A 106 0.87 -1.53 36.45
CA VAL A 106 -0.05 -1.02 35.43
C VAL A 106 -0.39 0.45 35.68
N ARG A 107 -0.66 0.83 36.94
CA ARG A 107 -0.93 2.24 37.30
C ARG A 107 0.25 3.18 37.02
N SER A 108 1.48 2.72 37.25
CA SER A 108 2.66 3.54 36.94
C SER A 108 2.80 3.81 35.44
N ARG A 109 2.43 2.82 34.61
CA ARG A 109 2.44 2.95 33.15
C ARG A 109 1.23 3.69 32.56
N GLU A 110 0.15 3.78 33.32
CA GLU A 110 -1.07 4.49 32.91
C GLU A 110 -0.81 5.96 32.58
N SER A 111 0.04 6.64 33.35
CA SER A 111 0.40 8.04 33.12
C SER A 111 1.13 8.24 31.77
N GLU A 112 1.99 7.30 31.40
CA GLU A 112 2.70 7.29 30.13
C GLU A 112 1.73 7.08 28.96
N LEU A 113 0.87 6.08 29.03
CA LEU A 113 -0.18 5.85 28.06
C LEU A 113 -1.08 7.08 27.87
N ARG A 114 -1.50 7.71 28.98
CA ARG A 114 -2.32 8.92 28.95
C ARG A 114 -1.63 10.06 28.23
N ARG A 115 -0.37 10.31 28.54
CA ARG A 115 0.41 11.37 27.92
C ARG A 115 0.56 11.17 26.42
N GLU A 116 0.89 9.96 26.00
CA GLU A 116 1.17 9.65 24.58
C GLU A 116 -0.11 9.60 23.72
N PHE A 117 -1.22 9.11 24.28
CA PHE A 117 -2.41 8.76 23.48
C PHE A 117 -3.59 9.72 23.62
N THR A 118 -3.73 10.48 24.73
CA THR A 118 -4.92 11.33 24.91
C THR A 118 -5.09 12.37 23.80
N LYS A 119 -4.04 13.14 23.53
CA LYS A 119 -4.10 14.22 22.52
C LYS A 119 -4.32 13.71 21.09
N PRO A 120 -3.58 12.68 20.61
CA PRO A 120 -3.82 12.12 19.28
C PRO A 120 -5.22 11.52 19.12
N ILE A 121 -5.68 10.73 20.08
CA ILE A 121 -6.99 10.03 20.01
C ILE A 121 -8.15 11.03 19.93
N THR A 122 -8.11 12.10 20.70
CA THR A 122 -9.18 13.12 20.68
C THR A 122 -9.29 13.88 19.37
N LYS A 123 -8.23 13.89 18.55
CA LYS A 123 -8.22 14.51 17.22
C LYS A 123 -8.58 13.54 16.08
N MET A 124 -8.67 12.27 16.36
CA MET A 124 -8.99 11.25 15.36
C MET A 124 -10.49 11.24 15.03
N SER A 125 -10.79 11.03 13.74
CA SER A 125 -12.16 10.76 13.33
C SER A 125 -12.62 9.38 13.85
N THR A 126 -13.94 9.16 13.92
CA THR A 126 -14.52 7.86 14.29
C THR A 126 -14.00 6.72 13.43
N PHE A 127 -13.78 6.95 12.13
CA PHE A 127 -13.21 5.96 11.23
C PHE A 127 -11.76 5.64 11.56
N GLN A 128 -10.93 6.64 11.80
CA GLN A 128 -9.53 6.46 12.23
C GLN A 128 -9.45 5.71 13.56
N GLY A 129 -10.33 6.02 14.51
CA GLY A 129 -10.39 5.30 15.78
C GLY A 129 -10.74 3.81 15.61
N LYS A 130 -11.68 3.47 14.71
CA LYS A 130 -11.98 2.06 14.38
C LYS A 130 -10.76 1.35 13.78
N VAL A 131 -10.06 2.00 12.86
CA VAL A 131 -8.81 1.48 12.26
C VAL A 131 -7.74 1.30 13.33
N LEU A 132 -7.55 2.27 14.23
CA LEU A 132 -6.61 2.18 15.34
C LEU A 132 -6.87 0.94 16.23
N MET A 133 -8.13 0.67 16.58
CA MET A 133 -8.49 -0.49 17.40
C MET A 133 -8.17 -1.82 16.71
N LYS A 134 -8.45 -1.94 15.42
CA LYS A 134 -8.06 -3.11 14.63
C LYS A 134 -6.54 -3.27 14.59
N LEU A 135 -5.81 -2.19 14.41
CA LEU A 135 -4.35 -2.23 14.38
C LEU A 135 -3.74 -2.55 15.74
N ILE A 136 -4.34 -2.09 16.86
CA ILE A 136 -3.92 -2.51 18.21
C ILE A 136 -4.14 -4.02 18.40
N ASN A 137 -5.29 -4.55 17.94
CA ASN A 137 -5.51 -5.99 17.96
C ASN A 137 -4.46 -6.75 17.14
N ARG A 138 -4.11 -6.22 15.96
CA ARG A 138 -3.03 -6.77 15.13
C ARG A 138 -1.70 -6.86 15.87
N GLU A 139 -1.31 -5.80 16.58
CA GLU A 139 -0.01 -5.70 17.26
C GLU A 139 0.05 -6.49 18.57
N THR A 140 -1.07 -6.63 19.28
CA THR A 140 -1.12 -7.27 20.61
C THR A 140 -1.71 -8.68 20.60
N GLY A 141 -2.47 -9.04 19.58
CA GLY A 141 -3.27 -10.26 19.55
C GLY A 141 -4.56 -10.19 20.38
N ASN A 142 -4.76 -9.16 21.18
CA ASN A 142 -5.91 -8.99 22.07
C ASN A 142 -6.82 -7.86 21.58
N SER A 143 -8.13 -8.03 21.73
CA SER A 143 -9.06 -6.94 21.42
C SER A 143 -8.89 -5.79 22.40
N CYS A 144 -9.18 -4.57 21.96
CA CYS A 144 -9.16 -3.40 22.87
C CYS A 144 -10.09 -3.60 24.08
N TYR A 145 -11.19 -4.34 23.89
CA TYR A 145 -12.10 -4.71 24.98
C TYR A 145 -11.43 -5.59 26.06
N GLU A 146 -10.68 -6.62 25.64
CA GLU A 146 -9.94 -7.49 26.55
C GLU A 146 -8.87 -6.72 27.28
N ILE A 147 -8.09 -5.91 26.56
CA ILE A 147 -7.07 -5.04 27.16
C ILE A 147 -7.68 -4.13 28.23
N ILE A 148 -8.79 -3.46 27.94
CA ILE A 148 -9.48 -2.60 28.89
C ILE A 148 -10.01 -3.39 30.09
N LYS A 149 -10.53 -4.58 29.86
CA LYS A 149 -11.06 -5.47 30.91
C LYS A 149 -9.96 -5.93 31.88
N ASP A 150 -8.80 -6.29 31.35
CA ASP A 150 -7.68 -6.81 32.14
C ASP A 150 -6.96 -5.71 32.94
N TYR A 151 -6.92 -4.50 32.39
CA TYR A 151 -6.26 -3.36 33.01
C TYR A 151 -7.22 -2.40 33.74
N LYS A 152 -8.27 -2.93 34.38
CA LYS A 152 -9.25 -2.14 35.15
C LYS A 152 -8.59 -1.19 36.15
N GLY A 153 -8.29 0.04 35.75
CA GLY A 153 -7.79 1.15 36.55
C GLY A 153 -8.63 2.41 36.37
N GLY A 154 -8.47 3.43 37.20
CA GLY A 154 -9.28 4.67 37.17
C GLY A 154 -9.25 5.43 35.83
N PHE A 155 -8.16 5.35 35.09
CA PHE A 155 -8.04 5.91 33.75
C PHE A 155 -9.00 5.25 32.75
N MET A 156 -9.12 3.94 32.82
CA MET A 156 -9.95 3.18 31.90
C MET A 156 -11.45 3.48 32.07
N ALA A 157 -11.90 3.88 33.26
CA ALA A 157 -13.31 4.24 33.46
C ALA A 157 -13.69 5.52 32.68
N THR A 158 -12.85 6.54 32.71
CA THR A 158 -13.10 7.81 32.01
C THR A 158 -12.88 7.69 30.50
N THR A 159 -11.80 6.99 30.09
CA THR A 159 -11.51 6.72 28.68
C THR A 159 -12.52 5.73 28.09
N TYR A 160 -12.98 4.73 28.90
CA TYR A 160 -13.99 3.78 28.48
C TYR A 160 -15.32 4.46 28.15
N GLN A 161 -15.78 5.43 28.94
CA GLN A 161 -17.01 6.17 28.64
C GLN A 161 -16.90 6.93 27.31
N SER A 162 -15.78 7.61 27.07
CA SER A 162 -15.55 8.34 25.82
C SER A 162 -15.35 7.41 24.64
N VAL A 163 -14.56 6.35 24.81
CA VAL A 163 -14.27 5.36 23.77
C VAL A 163 -15.49 4.46 23.52
N ALA A 164 -16.21 4.02 24.56
CA ALA A 164 -17.40 3.18 24.40
C ALA A 164 -18.54 3.91 23.69
N PHE A 165 -18.73 5.20 23.95
CA PHE A 165 -19.72 6.00 23.27
C PHE A 165 -19.48 6.08 21.75
N PHE A 166 -18.22 6.28 21.34
CA PHE A 166 -17.87 6.39 19.92
C PHE A 166 -17.63 5.05 19.22
N PHE A 167 -17.28 3.97 19.96
CA PHE A 167 -16.68 2.77 19.37
C PHE A 167 -17.22 1.43 19.89
N ASN A 168 -18.35 1.44 20.61
CA ASN A 168 -18.87 0.28 21.36
C ASN A 168 -18.87 -1.05 20.58
N THR A 169 -19.23 -1.03 19.29
CA THR A 169 -19.23 -2.22 18.44
C THR A 169 -17.84 -2.58 17.91
N SER A 170 -16.93 -1.62 17.82
CA SER A 170 -15.60 -1.81 17.24
C SER A 170 -14.55 -2.32 18.23
N LEU A 171 -14.81 -2.19 19.54
CA LEU A 171 -13.88 -2.64 20.60
C LEU A 171 -13.65 -4.15 20.61
N LYS A 172 -14.62 -4.93 20.13
CA LYS A 172 -14.59 -6.40 20.11
C LYS A 172 -14.15 -6.97 18.76
N GLN A 173 -13.96 -6.12 17.75
CA GLN A 173 -13.57 -6.60 16.43
C GLN A 173 -12.14 -7.16 16.47
N SER A 174 -12.00 -8.39 16.00
CA SER A 174 -10.71 -9.02 15.74
C SER A 174 -10.13 -8.52 14.40
N TYR A 175 -8.82 -8.64 14.29
CA TYR A 175 -8.09 -8.36 13.06
C TYR A 175 -7.88 -9.64 12.25
N GLU A 176 -8.28 -9.63 10.99
CA GLU A 176 -8.18 -10.80 10.10
C GLU A 176 -7.30 -10.48 8.89
N ALA A 177 -5.99 -10.72 9.05
CA ALA A 177 -4.99 -10.40 8.02
C ALA A 177 -5.23 -11.07 6.66
N THR A 178 -5.85 -12.25 6.64
CA THR A 178 -6.18 -13.03 5.44
C THR A 178 -7.64 -12.94 5.03
N GLY A 179 -8.47 -12.30 5.85
CA GLY A 179 -9.91 -12.12 5.64
C GLY A 179 -10.26 -10.68 5.28
N ASP A 180 -11.17 -10.10 6.05
CA ASP A 180 -11.72 -8.76 5.81
C ASP A 180 -10.67 -7.64 5.81
N ASP A 181 -9.53 -7.82 6.50
CA ASP A 181 -8.51 -6.79 6.67
C ASP A 181 -7.29 -6.95 5.72
N VAL A 182 -7.40 -7.77 4.67
CA VAL A 182 -6.32 -7.98 3.67
C VAL A 182 -5.78 -6.67 3.08
N VAL A 183 -6.66 -5.73 2.75
CA VAL A 183 -6.24 -4.42 2.20
C VAL A 183 -5.51 -3.61 3.26
N MET A 184 -6.01 -3.64 4.51
CA MET A 184 -5.36 -2.98 5.65
C MET A 184 -3.99 -3.56 5.92
N GLU A 185 -3.82 -4.89 5.85
CA GLU A 185 -2.53 -5.56 6.04
C GLU A 185 -1.49 -5.16 5.00
N ARG A 186 -1.89 -5.01 3.73
CA ARG A 186 -0.98 -4.48 2.68
C ARG A 186 -0.52 -3.07 3.02
N LEU A 187 -1.45 -2.20 3.40
CA LEU A 187 -1.14 -0.83 3.79
C LEU A 187 -0.24 -0.76 5.02
N VAL A 188 -0.43 -1.66 5.99
CA VAL A 188 0.46 -1.77 7.16
C VAL A 188 1.87 -2.15 6.73
N LYS A 189 2.03 -3.13 5.85
CA LYS A 189 3.35 -3.52 5.31
C LYS A 189 4.03 -2.38 4.56
N ASP A 190 3.28 -1.58 3.81
CA ASP A 190 3.81 -0.39 3.14
C ASP A 190 4.29 0.66 4.15
N VAL A 191 3.52 0.91 5.22
CA VAL A 191 3.91 1.82 6.31
C VAL A 191 5.15 1.29 7.04
N GLN A 192 5.21 -0.01 7.32
CA GLN A 192 6.37 -0.63 7.96
C GLN A 192 7.65 -0.44 7.13
N LYS A 193 7.57 -0.66 5.82
CA LYS A 193 8.69 -0.43 4.91
C LYS A 193 9.10 1.04 4.89
N LEU A 194 8.13 1.95 4.83
CA LEU A 194 8.38 3.38 4.76
C LEU A 194 9.10 3.92 6.00
N TYR A 195 8.73 3.45 7.18
CA TYR A 195 9.29 3.90 8.46
C TYR A 195 10.40 2.99 9.01
N GLY A 196 10.77 1.92 8.29
CA GLY A 196 11.79 0.97 8.73
C GLY A 196 11.39 0.17 9.98
N TYR A 197 10.09 -0.05 10.19
CA TYR A 197 9.61 -0.81 11.33
C TYR A 197 9.78 -2.32 11.10
N SER A 198 10.42 -3.00 12.05
CA SER A 198 10.38 -4.47 12.12
C SER A 198 9.05 -4.95 12.74
N GLU A 199 8.66 -6.20 12.47
CA GLU A 199 7.50 -6.81 13.15
C GLU A 199 7.75 -6.92 14.65
N ILE A 200 6.71 -6.62 15.45
CA ILE A 200 6.76 -6.84 16.91
C ILE A 200 6.56 -8.33 17.15
N ALA A 201 7.46 -8.96 17.91
CA ALA A 201 7.28 -10.33 18.32
C ALA A 201 6.00 -10.46 19.14
N LYS A 202 5.02 -11.20 18.62
CA LYS A 202 3.80 -11.56 19.36
C LYS A 202 4.14 -12.66 20.35
N ARG A 203 3.82 -12.45 21.61
CA ARG A 203 3.88 -13.47 22.67
C ARG A 203 2.50 -14.01 22.96
#